data_35a635044a26ae4bf38cb89c7523a078
#
_entry.id   35a635044a26ae4bf38cb89c7523a078
#
_cell.length_a   1.000
_cell.length_b   1.000
_cell.length_c   1.000
_cell.angle_alpha   90.00
_cell.angle_beta   90.00
_cell.angle_gamma   90.00
#
_symmetry.space_group_name_H-M   'P 1'
#
loop_
_entity.id
_entity.type
_entity.pdbx_description
1 polymer ?
#
loop_
_entity_poly.entity_id
_entity_poly.type
_entity_poly.pdbx_seq_one_letter_code
_entity_poly.pdbx_strand_id
1 'polypeptide(L)'
;MRVTAIETVHVGAYPNITFVEVHTDEGLSGLGETFRTPWAVAAQIHETVAPYLLGKDPLAIDAHSDVLLNPYLGFGASSVEIRAASAVDIALWDLLGKSVDRPVHELLGGLTREKIRVYNTCAGYSYNQAGGTRRLVTAASGDAPAAGPYEDQIAFTRHPAELAQSLLDMGITAMKIWPFDAFAIASGGRDISTKDLKTGLEPFRKIRQAVGDDIDIMCEFHSLWNLPTAVRIGEALAEYNVYWSEDPVKMVDLDVLADYRSRVRIPVCASETLATRHAFRQLLAKHAVDYVMLDLGWCGGLSEAKKIAAMAEASLRPIAPHDCTGPVVLIASLHLALNAPNALFQEVVRAYYTGWYKELVTELPRIERGEAYAMTGPGLGTALLPDLKQRPDVTVQRSVFPT
;
A
#
# COMPACT_ATOMS: atom_id res chain seq x y z
N MET A 1 8.38 -30.58 0.79
CA MET A 1 7.20 -29.78 0.40
C MET A 1 7.28 -29.40 -1.07
N ARG A 2 6.17 -29.54 -1.83
CA ARG A 2 6.07 -29.13 -3.23
C ARG A 2 4.77 -28.40 -3.48
N VAL A 3 4.78 -27.41 -4.34
CA VAL A 3 3.58 -26.69 -4.76
C VAL A 3 2.70 -27.61 -5.61
N THR A 4 1.47 -27.85 -5.19
CA THR A 4 0.49 -28.70 -5.88
C THR A 4 -0.57 -27.92 -6.63
N ALA A 5 -0.94 -26.72 -6.14
CA ALA A 5 -1.89 -25.84 -6.80
C ALA A 5 -1.63 -24.36 -6.47
N ILE A 6 -2.07 -23.50 -7.38
CA ILE A 6 -2.14 -22.05 -7.16
C ILE A 6 -3.58 -21.60 -7.47
N GLU A 7 -4.18 -20.88 -6.54
CA GLU A 7 -5.49 -20.27 -6.70
C GLU A 7 -5.39 -18.75 -6.73
N THR A 8 -6.20 -18.12 -7.58
CA THR A 8 -6.53 -16.69 -7.47
C THR A 8 -7.99 -16.55 -7.06
N VAL A 9 -8.25 -15.69 -6.09
CA VAL A 9 -9.59 -15.45 -5.54
C VAL A 9 -9.95 -13.99 -5.72
N HIS A 10 -11.07 -13.74 -6.40
CA HIS A 10 -11.62 -12.41 -6.67
C HIS A 10 -12.97 -12.28 -6.01
N VAL A 11 -13.16 -11.18 -5.27
CA VAL A 11 -14.41 -10.87 -4.57
C VAL A 11 -15.09 -9.71 -5.29
N GLY A 12 -16.31 -9.93 -5.81
CA GLY A 12 -17.03 -8.95 -6.63
C GLY A 12 -17.29 -7.62 -5.90
N ALA A 13 -17.55 -7.67 -4.60
CA ALA A 13 -17.70 -6.48 -3.76
C ALA A 13 -16.41 -5.65 -3.65
N TYR A 14 -15.24 -6.27 -3.85
CA TYR A 14 -13.91 -5.64 -3.75
C TYR A 14 -13.09 -5.86 -5.05
N PRO A 15 -13.55 -5.30 -6.18
CA PRO A 15 -13.16 -5.73 -7.51
C PRO A 15 -11.70 -5.40 -7.90
N ASN A 16 -10.96 -4.71 -7.05
CA ASN A 16 -9.57 -4.36 -7.32
C ASN A 16 -8.56 -5.29 -6.64
N ILE A 17 -9.02 -6.16 -5.73
CA ILE A 17 -8.16 -7.07 -4.97
C ILE A 17 -8.01 -8.39 -5.69
N THR A 18 -6.81 -8.94 -5.67
CA THR A 18 -6.51 -10.32 -6.05
C THR A 18 -5.85 -11.01 -4.87
N PHE A 19 -6.52 -11.99 -4.29
CA PHE A 19 -5.88 -12.92 -3.36
C PHE A 19 -5.25 -14.07 -4.12
N VAL A 20 -4.13 -14.57 -3.60
CA VAL A 20 -3.41 -15.73 -4.15
C VAL A 20 -3.18 -16.73 -3.04
N GLU A 21 -3.55 -17.98 -3.26
CA GLU A 21 -3.20 -19.08 -2.37
C GLU A 21 -2.29 -20.08 -3.08
N VAL A 22 -1.17 -20.39 -2.45
CA VAL A 22 -0.20 -21.39 -2.89
C VAL A 22 -0.34 -22.63 -2.02
N HIS A 23 -0.80 -23.74 -2.60
CA HIS A 23 -1.06 -25.00 -1.89
C HIS A 23 0.07 -26.00 -2.09
N THR A 24 0.30 -26.86 -1.09
CA THR A 24 1.38 -27.84 -1.09
C THR A 24 0.90 -29.27 -0.86
N ASP A 25 1.77 -30.25 -1.15
CA ASP A 25 1.56 -31.70 -0.89
C ASP A 25 1.57 -32.04 0.62
N GLU A 26 1.97 -31.12 1.48
CA GLU A 26 1.92 -31.29 2.95
C GLU A 26 0.65 -30.71 3.57
N GLY A 27 -0.31 -30.23 2.76
CA GLY A 27 -1.59 -29.69 3.21
C GLY A 27 -1.51 -28.26 3.74
N LEU A 28 -0.34 -27.62 3.66
CA LEU A 28 -0.19 -26.21 4.00
C LEU A 28 -0.53 -25.32 2.80
N SER A 29 -1.03 -24.11 3.08
CA SER A 29 -1.26 -23.09 2.07
C SER A 29 -0.78 -21.71 2.56
N GLY A 30 -0.13 -20.99 1.66
CA GLY A 30 0.28 -19.59 1.89
C GLY A 30 -0.65 -18.63 1.19
N LEU A 31 -0.94 -17.49 1.84
CA LEU A 31 -1.84 -16.45 1.36
C LEU A 31 -1.05 -15.20 0.97
N GLY A 32 -1.33 -14.67 -0.20
CA GLY A 32 -0.81 -13.38 -0.68
C GLY A 32 -1.89 -12.52 -1.29
N GLU A 33 -1.54 -11.28 -1.61
CA GLU A 33 -2.46 -10.31 -2.13
C GLU A 33 -1.75 -9.28 -3.00
N THR A 34 -2.47 -8.78 -4.01
CA THR A 34 -2.13 -7.55 -4.70
C THR A 34 -3.37 -6.77 -5.08
N PHE A 35 -3.18 -5.57 -5.62
CA PHE A 35 -4.26 -4.64 -5.90
C PHE A 35 -4.15 -4.06 -7.30
N ARG A 36 -5.31 -3.76 -7.95
CA ARG A 36 -5.47 -3.28 -9.32
C ARG A 36 -5.28 -4.36 -10.40
N THR A 37 -6.01 -4.18 -11.50
CA THR A 37 -6.00 -5.05 -12.69
C THR A 37 -6.14 -6.57 -12.39
N PRO A 38 -7.13 -6.97 -11.57
CA PRO A 38 -7.20 -8.31 -10.98
C PRO A 38 -7.20 -9.44 -12.02
N TRP A 39 -7.95 -9.29 -13.12
CA TRP A 39 -8.05 -10.30 -14.16
C TRP A 39 -6.76 -10.46 -14.98
N ALA A 40 -6.05 -9.36 -15.22
CA ALA A 40 -4.74 -9.42 -15.89
C ALA A 40 -3.69 -10.05 -14.97
N VAL A 41 -3.74 -9.76 -13.66
CA VAL A 41 -2.88 -10.43 -12.67
C VAL A 41 -3.19 -11.91 -12.58
N ALA A 42 -4.47 -12.32 -12.57
CA ALA A 42 -4.85 -13.73 -12.57
C ALA A 42 -4.32 -14.44 -13.83
N ALA A 43 -4.48 -13.85 -15.01
CA ALA A 43 -3.94 -14.39 -16.24
C ALA A 43 -2.40 -14.58 -16.14
N GLN A 44 -1.66 -13.58 -15.68
CA GLN A 44 -0.22 -13.67 -15.47
C GLN A 44 0.15 -14.80 -14.49
N ILE A 45 -0.61 -14.96 -13.40
CA ILE A 45 -0.39 -16.05 -12.44
C ILE A 45 -0.62 -17.40 -13.07
N HIS A 46 -1.73 -17.60 -13.78
CA HIS A 46 -2.10 -18.91 -14.30
C HIS A 46 -1.34 -19.29 -15.58
N GLU A 47 -0.95 -18.31 -16.41
CA GLU A 47 -0.25 -18.57 -17.67
C GLU A 47 1.28 -18.57 -17.54
N THR A 48 1.84 -17.84 -16.56
CA THR A 48 3.30 -17.69 -16.43
C THR A 48 3.81 -18.23 -15.10
N VAL A 49 3.23 -17.81 -13.96
CA VAL A 49 3.74 -18.17 -12.64
C VAL A 49 3.45 -19.64 -12.32
N ALA A 50 2.22 -20.10 -12.56
CA ALA A 50 1.83 -21.48 -12.23
C ALA A 50 2.65 -22.53 -13.01
N PRO A 51 2.84 -22.44 -14.33
CA PRO A 51 3.71 -23.37 -15.06
C PRO A 51 5.15 -23.42 -14.54
N TYR A 52 5.65 -22.29 -14.01
CA TYR A 52 6.97 -22.23 -13.40
C TYR A 52 7.01 -22.85 -12.01
N LEU A 53 6.05 -22.50 -11.12
CA LEU A 53 6.14 -22.77 -9.69
C LEU A 53 5.57 -24.14 -9.29
N LEU A 54 4.61 -24.68 -10.04
CA LEU A 54 4.01 -25.99 -9.77
C LEU A 54 5.09 -27.09 -9.76
N GLY A 55 5.03 -27.95 -8.75
CA GLY A 55 5.98 -29.04 -8.50
C GLY A 55 7.31 -28.62 -7.87
N LYS A 56 7.57 -27.33 -7.69
CA LYS A 56 8.80 -26.82 -7.07
C LYS A 56 8.69 -26.76 -5.55
N ASP A 57 9.83 -26.65 -4.89
CA ASP A 57 9.94 -26.36 -3.46
C ASP A 57 9.59 -24.89 -3.20
N PRO A 58 8.47 -24.58 -2.51
CA PRO A 58 8.06 -23.20 -2.27
C PRO A 58 8.99 -22.41 -1.34
N LEU A 59 9.86 -23.09 -0.59
CA LEU A 59 10.72 -22.43 0.40
C LEU A 59 11.97 -21.80 -0.22
N ALA A 60 12.24 -22.03 -1.51
CA ALA A 60 13.32 -21.36 -2.24
C ALA A 60 12.92 -19.93 -2.67
N ILE A 61 12.44 -19.11 -1.72
CA ILE A 61 11.74 -17.84 -1.98
C ILE A 61 12.59 -16.86 -2.81
N ASP A 62 13.87 -16.64 -2.43
CA ASP A 62 14.74 -15.72 -3.19
C ASP A 62 14.96 -16.16 -4.63
N ALA A 63 15.07 -17.49 -4.88
CA ALA A 63 15.22 -18.03 -6.23
C ALA A 63 13.94 -17.83 -7.05
N HIS A 64 12.77 -18.00 -6.42
CA HIS A 64 11.49 -17.74 -7.08
C HIS A 64 11.29 -16.25 -7.33
N SER A 65 11.61 -15.40 -6.36
CA SER A 65 11.55 -13.95 -6.52
C SER A 65 12.41 -13.48 -7.71
N ASP A 66 13.64 -13.97 -7.84
CA ASP A 66 14.51 -13.62 -8.97
C ASP A 66 13.89 -13.99 -10.32
N VAL A 67 13.34 -15.19 -10.46
CA VAL A 67 12.70 -15.64 -11.71
C VAL A 67 11.41 -14.86 -11.98
N LEU A 68 10.57 -14.63 -10.97
CA LEU A 68 9.28 -13.94 -11.14
C LEU A 68 9.44 -12.45 -11.45
N LEU A 69 10.54 -11.84 -11.00
CA LEU A 69 10.86 -10.45 -11.34
C LEU A 69 11.54 -10.33 -12.72
N ASN A 70 12.02 -11.44 -13.29
CA ASN A 70 12.65 -11.51 -14.61
C ASN A 70 12.05 -12.65 -15.44
N PRO A 71 10.73 -12.64 -15.70
CA PRO A 71 10.02 -13.80 -16.26
C PRO A 71 10.38 -14.15 -17.70
N TYR A 72 10.99 -13.22 -18.43
CA TYR A 72 11.33 -13.39 -19.86
C TYR A 72 12.77 -12.95 -20.13
N LEU A 73 13.67 -13.87 -20.38
CA LEU A 73 15.04 -13.72 -20.90
C LEU A 73 15.58 -12.27 -21.02
N GLY A 74 15.82 -11.60 -19.88
CA GLY A 74 16.36 -10.23 -19.85
C GLY A 74 15.32 -9.11 -19.94
N PHE A 75 14.04 -9.43 -20.05
CA PHE A 75 12.96 -8.45 -19.85
C PHE A 75 12.56 -8.47 -18.38
N GLY A 76 12.84 -7.38 -17.67
CA GLY A 76 12.40 -7.20 -16.29
C GLY A 76 10.88 -7.09 -16.20
N ALA A 77 10.32 -7.60 -15.12
CA ALA A 77 8.90 -7.46 -14.83
C ALA A 77 8.52 -6.00 -14.61
N SER A 78 7.33 -5.63 -15.05
CA SER A 78 6.73 -4.32 -14.84
C SER A 78 5.21 -4.44 -14.71
N SER A 79 4.56 -3.53 -13.99
CA SER A 79 3.11 -3.48 -13.87
C SER A 79 2.47 -4.81 -13.42
N VAL A 80 1.80 -5.54 -14.31
CA VAL A 80 1.06 -6.79 -13.99
C VAL A 80 1.98 -7.90 -13.49
N GLU A 81 3.14 -8.06 -14.11
CA GLU A 81 4.13 -9.09 -13.73
C GLU A 81 4.64 -8.86 -12.29
N ILE A 82 4.93 -7.60 -11.94
CA ILE A 82 5.35 -7.25 -10.57
C ILE A 82 4.23 -7.50 -9.56
N ARG A 83 2.98 -7.17 -9.91
CA ARG A 83 1.83 -7.44 -9.03
C ARG A 83 1.66 -8.94 -8.78
N ALA A 84 1.73 -9.74 -9.84
CA ALA A 84 1.67 -11.20 -9.72
C ALA A 84 2.83 -11.74 -8.87
N ALA A 85 4.06 -11.27 -9.13
CA ALA A 85 5.25 -11.65 -8.36
C ALA A 85 5.11 -11.26 -6.89
N SER A 86 4.60 -10.05 -6.60
CA SER A 86 4.40 -9.55 -5.24
C SER A 86 3.42 -10.42 -4.44
N ALA A 87 2.26 -10.73 -5.02
CA ALA A 87 1.26 -11.56 -4.37
C ALA A 87 1.78 -12.97 -4.08
N VAL A 88 2.49 -13.56 -5.03
CA VAL A 88 3.08 -14.90 -4.86
C VAL A 88 4.20 -14.88 -3.83
N ASP A 89 5.08 -13.88 -3.86
CA ASP A 89 6.16 -13.74 -2.86
C ASP A 89 5.61 -13.65 -1.44
N ILE A 90 4.58 -12.83 -1.21
CA ILE A 90 3.89 -12.73 0.09
C ILE A 90 3.33 -14.09 0.50
N ALA A 91 2.69 -14.82 -0.43
CA ALA A 91 2.16 -16.16 -0.16
C ALA A 91 3.27 -17.17 0.21
N LEU A 92 4.44 -17.10 -0.43
CA LEU A 92 5.56 -17.97 -0.10
C LEU A 92 6.15 -17.67 1.29
N TRP A 93 6.22 -16.40 1.69
CA TRP A 93 6.62 -16.02 3.04
C TRP A 93 5.61 -16.48 4.11
N ASP A 94 4.33 -16.36 3.82
CA ASP A 94 3.27 -16.89 4.69
C ASP A 94 3.41 -18.41 4.85
N LEU A 95 3.61 -19.11 3.75
CA LEU A 95 3.81 -20.57 3.73
C LEU A 95 5.06 -20.98 4.53
N LEU A 96 6.19 -20.28 4.35
CA LEU A 96 7.39 -20.53 5.13
C LEU A 96 7.11 -20.40 6.64
N GLY A 97 6.45 -19.32 7.05
CA GLY A 97 6.11 -19.13 8.47
C GLY A 97 5.22 -20.24 9.02
N LYS A 98 4.21 -20.65 8.25
CA LYS A 98 3.32 -21.76 8.62
C LYS A 98 4.08 -23.10 8.69
N SER A 99 5.04 -23.35 7.81
CA SER A 99 5.81 -24.59 7.77
C SER A 99 6.72 -24.79 9.00
N VAL A 100 7.14 -23.70 9.64
CA VAL A 100 8.00 -23.72 10.83
C VAL A 100 7.29 -23.22 12.09
N ASP A 101 5.98 -22.99 12.02
CA ASP A 101 5.14 -22.49 13.12
C ASP A 101 5.68 -21.19 13.75
N ARG A 102 6.02 -20.22 12.89
CA ARG A 102 6.56 -18.90 13.29
C ARG A 102 5.93 -17.78 12.49
N PRO A 103 5.69 -16.61 13.11
CA PRO A 103 5.25 -15.43 12.39
C PRO A 103 6.35 -14.89 11.47
N VAL A 104 5.94 -14.29 10.36
CA VAL A 104 6.87 -13.78 9.33
C VAL A 104 7.93 -12.82 9.89
N HIS A 105 7.57 -11.94 10.82
CA HIS A 105 8.55 -11.00 11.40
C HIS A 105 9.71 -11.70 12.13
N GLU A 106 9.50 -12.89 12.72
CA GLU A 106 10.58 -13.67 13.32
C GLU A 106 11.55 -14.19 12.26
N LEU A 107 11.04 -14.60 11.10
CA LEU A 107 11.84 -15.09 9.98
C LEU A 107 12.62 -13.96 9.28
N LEU A 108 12.12 -12.74 9.38
CA LEU A 108 12.83 -11.55 8.90
C LEU A 108 14.00 -11.14 9.80
N GLY A 109 14.12 -11.72 11.01
CA GLY A 109 15.17 -11.43 11.98
C GLY A 109 14.66 -10.92 13.33
N GLY A 110 13.35 -11.01 13.58
CA GLY A 110 12.71 -10.60 14.83
C GLY A 110 12.18 -9.18 14.82
N LEU A 111 11.55 -8.80 15.92
CA LEU A 111 11.00 -7.47 16.11
C LEU A 111 12.10 -6.48 16.56
N THR A 112 12.15 -5.32 15.94
CA THR A 112 12.91 -4.17 16.45
C THR A 112 12.07 -3.30 17.39
N ARG A 113 10.73 -3.46 17.31
CA ARG A 113 9.73 -2.81 18.15
C ARG A 113 8.48 -3.69 18.26
N GLU A 114 7.76 -3.63 19.38
CA GLU A 114 6.52 -4.39 19.60
C GLU A 114 5.30 -3.76 18.92
N LYS A 115 5.36 -2.47 18.62
CA LYS A 115 4.30 -1.68 18.01
C LYS A 115 4.89 -0.54 17.20
N ILE A 116 4.11 -0.04 16.24
CA ILE A 116 4.50 1.08 15.38
C ILE A 116 3.36 2.09 15.31
N ARG A 117 3.72 3.38 15.32
CA ARG A 117 2.78 4.48 15.07
C ARG A 117 2.13 4.33 13.71
N VAL A 118 0.81 4.55 13.65
CA VAL A 118 0.08 4.58 12.39
C VAL A 118 -0.26 6.01 11.97
N TYR A 119 -0.43 6.22 10.66
CA TYR A 119 -1.18 7.36 10.14
C TYR A 119 -2.40 6.86 9.38
N ASN A 120 -3.49 7.65 9.44
CA ASN A 120 -4.71 7.32 8.73
C ASN A 120 -4.72 7.98 7.34
N THR A 121 -4.73 7.17 6.29
CA THR A 121 -5.09 7.63 4.96
C THR A 121 -6.60 7.82 4.92
N CYS A 122 -7.02 9.07 4.63
CA CYS A 122 -8.41 9.48 4.77
C CYS A 122 -9.28 9.08 3.56
N ALA A 123 -9.20 7.78 3.18
CA ALA A 123 -10.09 7.19 2.18
C ALA A 123 -11.47 6.91 2.79
N GLY A 124 -12.50 7.01 1.97
CA GLY A 124 -13.87 6.62 2.35
C GLY A 124 -14.07 5.12 2.22
N TYR A 125 -15.11 4.60 2.86
CA TYR A 125 -15.44 3.18 2.88
C TYR A 125 -15.50 2.56 1.46
N SER A 126 -16.05 3.29 0.51
CA SER A 126 -16.22 2.82 -0.89
C SER A 126 -15.08 3.20 -1.83
N TYR A 127 -14.01 3.83 -1.34
CA TYR A 127 -12.95 4.38 -2.19
C TYR A 127 -12.35 3.35 -3.16
N ASN A 128 -12.13 2.12 -2.72
CA ASN A 128 -11.56 1.04 -3.50
C ASN A 128 -12.58 0.08 -4.12
N GLN A 129 -13.88 0.33 -3.95
CA GLN A 129 -14.94 -0.56 -4.47
C GLN A 129 -15.28 -0.28 -5.94
N ALA A 130 -14.81 0.81 -6.52
CA ALA A 130 -15.03 1.11 -7.93
C ALA A 130 -14.04 0.34 -8.80
N GLY A 131 -14.54 -0.63 -9.56
CA GLY A 131 -13.76 -1.33 -10.59
C GLY A 131 -13.52 -0.48 -11.85
N GLY A 132 -12.53 -0.91 -12.66
CA GLY A 132 -12.22 -0.34 -13.97
C GLY A 132 -11.12 0.72 -13.99
N THR A 133 -10.77 1.14 -15.22
CA THR A 133 -9.81 2.22 -15.45
C THR A 133 -10.44 3.55 -15.08
N ARG A 134 -10.35 3.93 -13.83
CA ARG A 134 -10.55 5.32 -13.50
C ARG A 134 -9.24 6.04 -13.58
N ARG A 135 -9.22 7.07 -14.38
CA ARG A 135 -8.18 8.07 -14.25
C ARG A 135 -8.22 8.71 -12.85
N LEU A 136 -9.35 8.54 -12.14
CA LEU A 136 -9.52 9.07 -10.79
C LEU A 136 -10.79 8.53 -10.16
N VAL A 137 -10.67 8.19 -8.92
CA VAL A 137 -11.78 8.35 -8.01
C VAL A 137 -12.00 9.85 -7.91
N THR A 138 -13.01 10.34 -8.62
CA THR A 138 -13.51 11.69 -8.36
C THR A 138 -13.72 11.79 -6.86
N ALA A 139 -13.34 12.91 -6.27
CA ALA A 139 -13.77 13.25 -4.94
C ALA A 139 -15.23 12.84 -4.83
N ALA A 140 -15.55 11.98 -3.88
CA ALA A 140 -16.89 11.47 -3.74
C ALA A 140 -17.81 12.67 -3.83
N SER A 141 -18.70 12.66 -4.80
CA SER A 141 -19.72 13.71 -4.90
C SER A 141 -20.40 13.66 -3.55
N GLY A 142 -20.44 14.77 -2.86
CA GLY A 142 -20.86 14.78 -1.47
C GLY A 142 -22.30 14.42 -1.19
N ASP A 143 -22.98 13.83 -2.15
CA ASP A 143 -24.35 13.36 -2.10
C ASP A 143 -24.46 11.83 -2.07
N ALA A 144 -23.31 11.10 -2.14
CA ALA A 144 -23.32 9.65 -1.93
C ALA A 144 -23.67 9.37 -0.46
N PRO A 145 -24.63 8.47 -0.17
CA PRO A 145 -24.92 8.03 1.19
C PRO A 145 -23.67 7.38 1.79
N ALA A 146 -23.46 7.59 3.08
CA ALA A 146 -22.37 6.93 3.80
C ALA A 146 -22.54 5.40 3.67
N ALA A 147 -21.53 4.73 3.11
CA ALA A 147 -21.56 3.27 2.92
C ALA A 147 -21.00 2.53 4.14
N GLY A 148 -20.35 3.24 5.06
CA GLY A 148 -19.73 2.66 6.25
C GLY A 148 -19.57 3.69 7.38
N PRO A 149 -18.94 3.28 8.49
CA PRO A 149 -18.83 4.11 9.69
C PRO A 149 -17.93 5.34 9.51
N TYR A 150 -17.03 5.33 8.54
CA TYR A 150 -16.07 6.40 8.29
C TYR A 150 -16.02 6.75 6.80
N GLU A 151 -16.43 7.97 6.47
CA GLU A 151 -16.32 8.56 5.13
C GLU A 151 -15.28 9.69 5.16
N ASP A 152 -14.05 9.32 5.50
CA ASP A 152 -12.97 10.28 5.73
C ASP A 152 -12.63 11.09 4.48
N GLN A 153 -12.84 10.54 3.28
CA GLN A 153 -12.65 11.24 2.01
C GLN A 153 -13.63 12.42 1.85
N ILE A 154 -14.87 12.24 2.27
CA ILE A 154 -15.86 13.33 2.30
C ILE A 154 -15.51 14.30 3.43
N ALA A 155 -15.16 13.75 4.59
CA ALA A 155 -14.89 14.51 5.80
C ALA A 155 -13.70 15.46 5.64
N PHE A 156 -12.57 15.06 5.04
CA PHE A 156 -11.45 15.99 4.90
C PHE A 156 -11.75 17.19 4.02
N THR A 157 -12.75 17.11 3.14
CA THR A 157 -13.17 18.23 2.30
C THR A 157 -14.21 19.10 3.00
N ARG A 158 -15.19 18.50 3.69
CA ARG A 158 -16.37 19.19 4.25
C ARG A 158 -16.22 19.54 5.74
N HIS A 159 -15.68 18.62 6.51
CA HIS A 159 -15.60 18.64 7.97
C HIS A 159 -14.18 18.29 8.47
N PRO A 160 -13.12 18.95 7.94
CA PRO A 160 -11.75 18.55 8.24
C PRO A 160 -11.36 18.71 9.72
N ALA A 161 -11.96 19.67 10.42
CA ALA A 161 -11.73 19.88 11.85
C ALA A 161 -12.28 18.72 12.68
N GLU A 162 -13.51 18.33 12.41
CA GLU A 162 -14.18 17.20 13.10
C GLU A 162 -13.50 15.86 12.76
N LEU A 163 -13.02 15.71 11.52
CA LEU A 163 -12.24 14.54 11.13
C LEU A 163 -10.95 14.45 11.94
N ALA A 164 -10.17 15.53 12.04
CA ALA A 164 -8.95 15.55 12.81
C ALA A 164 -9.20 15.24 14.29
N GLN A 165 -10.23 15.84 14.91
CA GLN A 165 -10.60 15.53 16.28
C GLN A 165 -11.01 14.07 16.45
N SER A 166 -11.79 13.51 15.52
CA SER A 166 -12.20 12.10 15.55
C SER A 166 -11.02 11.13 15.46
N LEU A 167 -9.95 11.48 14.74
CA LEU A 167 -8.72 10.69 14.70
C LEU A 167 -7.95 10.80 16.02
N LEU A 168 -7.83 12.00 16.59
CA LEU A 168 -7.19 12.21 17.89
C LEU A 168 -7.93 11.46 19.02
N ASP A 169 -9.26 11.39 18.98
CA ASP A 169 -10.06 10.62 19.94
C ASP A 169 -9.75 9.10 19.87
N MET A 170 -9.30 8.61 18.72
CA MET A 170 -8.79 7.24 18.55
C MET A 170 -7.29 7.12 18.89
N GLY A 171 -6.63 8.21 19.26
CA GLY A 171 -5.19 8.28 19.49
C GLY A 171 -4.36 8.32 18.21
N ILE A 172 -4.98 8.46 17.04
CA ILE A 172 -4.28 8.60 15.75
C ILE A 172 -3.84 10.04 15.59
N THR A 173 -2.53 10.25 15.64
CA THR A 173 -1.92 11.59 15.64
C THR A 173 -1.30 11.98 14.30
N ALA A 174 -1.62 11.23 13.22
CA ALA A 174 -1.17 11.53 11.87
C ALA A 174 -2.22 11.15 10.83
N MET A 175 -2.41 11.98 9.81
CA MET A 175 -3.41 11.80 8.76
C MET A 175 -2.90 12.22 7.39
N LYS A 176 -3.36 11.54 6.33
CA LYS A 176 -3.04 11.85 4.94
C LYS A 176 -4.31 12.22 4.18
N ILE A 177 -4.29 13.36 3.47
CA ILE A 177 -5.39 13.90 2.67
C ILE A 177 -4.91 14.36 1.28
N TRP A 178 -5.82 14.42 0.29
CA TRP A 178 -5.53 14.79 -1.10
C TRP A 178 -6.51 15.79 -1.71
N PRO A 179 -6.65 16.99 -1.13
CA PRO A 179 -7.67 17.95 -1.55
C PRO A 179 -7.42 18.59 -2.91
N PHE A 180 -6.26 18.34 -3.53
CA PHE A 180 -5.89 18.93 -4.81
C PHE A 180 -6.25 18.09 -6.04
N ASP A 181 -6.62 16.82 -5.87
CA ASP A 181 -6.86 15.88 -6.97
C ASP A 181 -7.92 16.35 -7.97
N ALA A 182 -9.04 16.89 -7.49
CA ALA A 182 -10.10 17.39 -8.37
C ALA A 182 -9.60 18.48 -9.33
N PHE A 183 -8.69 19.33 -8.86
CA PHE A 183 -8.10 20.40 -9.68
C PHE A 183 -7.05 19.84 -10.65
N ALA A 184 -6.30 18.82 -10.23
CA ALA A 184 -5.38 18.11 -11.11
C ALA A 184 -6.11 17.44 -12.26
N ILE A 185 -7.25 16.82 -11.98
CA ILE A 185 -8.11 16.20 -13.00
C ILE A 185 -8.60 17.25 -13.98
N ALA A 186 -9.18 18.33 -13.49
CA ALA A 186 -9.78 19.37 -14.30
C ALA A 186 -8.76 20.03 -15.24
N SER A 187 -7.51 20.23 -14.77
CA SER A 187 -6.44 20.86 -15.57
C SER A 187 -5.55 19.86 -16.34
N GLY A 188 -5.73 18.53 -16.10
CA GLY A 188 -4.79 17.52 -16.56
C GLY A 188 -3.42 17.63 -15.89
N GLY A 189 -3.37 18.15 -14.65
CA GLY A 189 -2.15 18.36 -13.86
C GLY A 189 -1.26 19.50 -14.36
N ARG A 190 -1.77 20.35 -15.25
CA ARG A 190 -0.96 21.38 -15.93
C ARG A 190 -0.90 22.70 -15.18
N ASP A 191 -1.95 23.04 -14.45
CA ASP A 191 -2.05 24.32 -13.74
C ASP A 191 -3.07 24.24 -12.59
N ILE A 192 -2.92 25.12 -11.61
CA ILE A 192 -3.90 25.35 -10.55
C ILE A 192 -4.11 26.87 -10.41
N SER A 193 -5.36 27.33 -10.50
CA SER A 193 -5.67 28.76 -10.30
C SER A 193 -5.39 29.19 -8.86
N THR A 194 -5.19 30.50 -8.63
CA THR A 194 -5.03 31.02 -7.26
C THR A 194 -6.25 30.75 -6.40
N LYS A 195 -7.45 30.75 -6.99
CA LYS A 195 -8.70 30.41 -6.29
C LYS A 195 -8.71 28.95 -5.87
N ASP A 196 -8.38 28.04 -6.80
CA ASP A 196 -8.40 26.60 -6.55
C ASP A 196 -7.30 26.18 -5.56
N LEU A 197 -6.12 26.81 -5.64
CA LEU A 197 -5.06 26.63 -4.66
C LEU A 197 -5.55 26.99 -3.25
N LYS A 198 -6.18 28.16 -3.09
CA LYS A 198 -6.77 28.57 -1.80
C LYS A 198 -7.83 27.57 -1.31
N THR A 199 -8.68 27.08 -2.21
CA THR A 199 -9.69 26.07 -1.88
C THR A 199 -9.07 24.76 -1.41
N GLY A 200 -8.02 24.29 -2.10
CA GLY A 200 -7.29 23.07 -1.70
C GLY A 200 -6.52 23.20 -0.39
N LEU A 201 -6.15 24.42 0.01
CA LEU A 201 -5.49 24.70 1.29
C LEU A 201 -6.48 24.81 2.48
N GLU A 202 -7.77 25.01 2.23
CA GLU A 202 -8.78 25.18 3.29
C GLU A 202 -8.84 24.02 4.30
N PRO A 203 -8.75 22.74 3.91
CA PRO A 203 -8.70 21.64 4.87
C PRO A 203 -7.54 21.79 5.86
N PHE A 204 -6.33 22.10 5.38
CA PHE A 204 -5.15 22.27 6.23
C PHE A 204 -5.33 23.42 7.23
N ARG A 205 -5.83 24.57 6.74
CA ARG A 205 -6.11 25.73 7.59
C ARG A 205 -7.11 25.38 8.70
N LYS A 206 -8.21 24.70 8.35
CA LYS A 206 -9.26 24.35 9.31
C LYS A 206 -8.77 23.33 10.35
N ILE A 207 -7.98 22.33 9.94
CA ILE A 207 -7.38 21.38 10.86
C ILE A 207 -6.44 22.10 11.83
N ARG A 208 -5.52 22.92 11.33
CA ARG A 208 -4.59 23.69 12.18
C ARG A 208 -5.29 24.63 13.14
N GLN A 209 -6.40 25.25 12.73
CA GLN A 209 -7.22 26.10 13.60
C GLN A 209 -7.94 25.32 14.70
N ALA A 210 -8.35 24.09 14.44
CA ALA A 210 -9.12 23.28 15.38
C ALA A 210 -8.24 22.55 16.40
N VAL A 211 -7.13 21.94 15.94
CA VAL A 211 -6.32 21.01 16.76
C VAL A 211 -4.83 21.39 16.80
N GLY A 212 -4.44 22.52 16.19
CA GLY A 212 -3.04 22.96 16.20
C GLY A 212 -2.09 21.93 15.58
N ASP A 213 -1.00 21.64 16.28
CA ASP A 213 0.03 20.67 15.88
C ASP A 213 -0.15 19.32 16.58
N ASP A 214 -1.30 19.04 17.20
CA ASP A 214 -1.57 17.75 17.85
C ASP A 214 -1.70 16.59 16.85
N ILE A 215 -1.89 16.90 15.55
CA ILE A 215 -1.93 15.93 14.46
C ILE A 215 -0.96 16.30 13.34
N ASP A 216 -0.13 15.35 12.90
CA ASP A 216 0.69 15.51 11.70
C ASP A 216 -0.21 15.38 10.45
N ILE A 217 -0.04 16.27 9.47
CA ILE A 217 -0.81 16.24 8.24
C ILE A 217 0.13 15.94 7.08
N MET A 218 -0.15 14.87 6.34
CA MET A 218 0.49 14.52 5.09
C MET A 218 -0.39 14.94 3.92
N CYS A 219 0.22 15.35 2.81
CA CYS A 219 -0.49 15.70 1.59
C CYS A 219 -0.09 14.77 0.45
N GLU A 220 -1.06 14.02 -0.05
CA GLU A 220 -0.91 13.19 -1.24
C GLU A 220 -1.18 14.00 -2.51
N PHE A 221 -0.38 13.77 -3.57
CA PHE A 221 -0.49 14.38 -4.90
C PHE A 221 -0.80 13.37 -6.00
N HIS A 222 -0.75 12.07 -5.70
CA HIS A 222 -1.02 10.95 -6.61
C HIS A 222 -0.28 11.02 -7.95
N SER A 223 0.92 11.61 -8.00
CA SER A 223 1.70 11.78 -9.23
C SER A 223 0.97 12.55 -10.36
N LEU A 224 0.01 13.39 -10.01
CA LEU A 224 -0.89 14.02 -10.99
C LEU A 224 -0.34 15.29 -11.60
N TRP A 225 0.60 15.97 -10.95
CA TRP A 225 1.00 17.32 -11.30
C TRP A 225 2.27 17.38 -12.15
N ASN A 226 2.40 18.43 -12.96
CA ASN A 226 3.68 18.84 -13.51
C ASN A 226 4.53 19.53 -12.45
N LEU A 227 5.83 19.63 -12.68
CA LEU A 227 6.77 20.18 -11.71
C LEU A 227 6.44 21.63 -11.26
N PRO A 228 6.17 22.61 -12.16
CA PRO A 228 5.87 23.97 -11.72
C PRO A 228 4.66 24.08 -10.82
N THR A 229 3.61 23.31 -11.12
CA THR A 229 2.38 23.35 -10.33
C THR A 229 2.55 22.61 -9.00
N ALA A 230 3.24 21.47 -9.00
CA ALA A 230 3.57 20.75 -7.77
C ALA A 230 4.38 21.63 -6.81
N VAL A 231 5.43 22.31 -7.31
CA VAL A 231 6.22 23.25 -6.49
C VAL A 231 5.37 24.37 -5.92
N ARG A 232 4.48 24.99 -6.71
CA ARG A 232 3.57 26.03 -6.23
C ARG A 232 2.66 25.56 -5.10
N ILE A 233 2.14 24.32 -5.19
CA ILE A 233 1.32 23.71 -4.13
C ILE A 233 2.19 23.41 -2.90
N GLY A 234 3.37 22.78 -3.10
CA GLY A 234 4.29 22.43 -2.01
C GLY A 234 4.77 23.65 -1.21
N GLU A 235 5.10 24.75 -1.89
CA GLU A 235 5.47 26.02 -1.23
C GLU A 235 4.31 26.58 -0.39
N ALA A 236 3.07 26.51 -0.90
CA ALA A 236 1.90 26.99 -0.17
C ALA A 236 1.56 26.11 1.05
N LEU A 237 1.80 24.81 0.98
CA LEU A 237 1.60 23.86 2.09
C LEU A 237 2.58 24.08 3.25
N ALA A 238 3.73 24.70 3.01
CA ALA A 238 4.72 24.98 4.06
C ALA A 238 4.18 25.86 5.20
N GLU A 239 3.16 26.70 4.94
CA GLU A 239 2.51 27.52 5.96
C GLU A 239 1.73 26.70 7.00
N TYR A 240 1.38 25.46 6.65
CA TYR A 240 0.57 24.58 7.49
C TYR A 240 1.39 23.48 8.17
N ASN A 241 2.72 23.57 8.17
CA ASN A 241 3.62 22.58 8.77
C ASN A 241 3.24 21.14 8.34
N VAL A 242 3.10 20.93 7.01
CA VAL A 242 2.76 19.63 6.44
C VAL A 242 3.95 18.68 6.62
N TYR A 243 3.70 17.47 7.12
CA TYR A 243 4.74 16.51 7.48
C TYR A 243 5.52 16.01 6.25
N TRP A 244 4.81 15.70 5.16
CA TRP A 244 5.38 15.46 3.83
C TRP A 244 4.40 15.73 2.70
N SER A 245 4.94 15.98 1.50
CA SER A 245 4.24 15.84 0.23
C SER A 245 4.57 14.48 -0.36
N GLU A 246 3.53 13.71 -0.72
CA GLU A 246 3.66 12.37 -1.27
C GLU A 246 3.42 12.37 -2.76
N ASP A 247 4.27 11.66 -3.52
CA ASP A 247 4.20 11.49 -4.97
C ASP A 247 3.86 12.79 -5.74
N PRO A 248 4.61 13.90 -5.52
CA PRO A 248 4.21 15.22 -6.01
C PRO A 248 4.22 15.35 -7.53
N VAL A 249 5.02 14.53 -8.22
CA VAL A 249 5.15 14.49 -9.67
C VAL A 249 5.16 13.04 -10.17
N LYS A 250 5.05 12.85 -11.49
CA LYS A 250 5.09 11.50 -12.07
C LYS A 250 6.44 10.82 -11.82
N MET A 251 6.42 9.59 -11.35
CA MET A 251 7.61 8.78 -11.04
C MET A 251 8.35 8.24 -12.29
N VAL A 252 7.98 8.67 -13.47
CA VAL A 252 8.66 8.29 -14.73
C VAL A 252 10.03 8.95 -14.88
N ASP A 253 10.30 10.03 -14.14
CA ASP A 253 11.57 10.73 -14.14
C ASP A 253 11.92 11.19 -12.72
N LEU A 254 12.87 10.51 -12.11
CA LEU A 254 13.29 10.79 -10.74
C LEU A 254 14.18 12.02 -10.60
N ASP A 255 14.73 12.56 -11.69
CA ASP A 255 15.43 13.85 -11.67
C ASP A 255 14.44 15.00 -11.47
N VAL A 256 13.24 14.88 -12.04
CA VAL A 256 12.14 15.83 -11.80
C VAL A 256 11.68 15.79 -10.35
N LEU A 257 11.63 14.61 -9.71
CA LEU A 257 11.33 14.50 -8.29
C LEU A 257 12.43 15.13 -7.42
N ALA A 258 13.70 14.91 -7.76
CA ALA A 258 14.83 15.54 -7.08
C ALA A 258 14.82 17.07 -7.22
N ASP A 259 14.46 17.59 -8.40
CA ASP A 259 14.27 19.04 -8.62
C ASP A 259 13.12 19.58 -7.75
N TYR A 260 11.97 18.89 -7.72
CA TYR A 260 10.87 19.24 -6.81
C TYR A 260 11.36 19.35 -5.36
N ARG A 261 12.02 18.29 -4.86
CA ARG A 261 12.53 18.25 -3.48
C ARG A 261 13.48 19.42 -3.17
N SER A 262 14.31 19.80 -4.13
CA SER A 262 15.27 20.90 -3.95
C SER A 262 14.62 22.28 -3.84
N ARG A 263 13.36 22.41 -4.29
CA ARG A 263 12.64 23.69 -4.40
C ARG A 263 11.59 23.90 -3.33
N VAL A 264 11.15 22.85 -2.67
CA VAL A 264 10.13 22.95 -1.61
C VAL A 264 10.75 22.83 -0.23
N ARG A 265 10.09 23.44 0.77
CA ARG A 265 10.54 23.38 2.17
C ARG A 265 9.97 22.20 2.95
N ILE A 266 8.87 21.60 2.45
CA ILE A 266 8.26 20.45 3.09
C ILE A 266 9.00 19.17 2.67
N PRO A 267 9.15 18.18 3.57
CA PRO A 267 9.74 16.90 3.21
C PRO A 267 8.99 16.18 2.10
N VAL A 268 9.68 15.31 1.38
CA VAL A 268 9.14 14.55 0.24
C VAL A 268 9.11 13.05 0.58
N CYS A 269 7.97 12.42 0.35
CA CYS A 269 7.77 10.98 0.45
C CYS A 269 7.45 10.41 -0.95
N ALA A 270 8.08 9.30 -1.32
CA ALA A 270 7.77 8.55 -2.54
C ALA A 270 8.36 7.14 -2.48
N SER A 271 7.89 6.17 -3.22
CA SER A 271 6.66 6.14 -3.99
C SER A 271 6.02 4.76 -3.93
N GLU A 272 4.72 4.72 -3.68
CA GLU A 272 3.92 3.49 -3.77
C GLU A 272 3.97 2.85 -5.17
N THR A 273 4.21 3.69 -6.20
CA THR A 273 4.16 3.25 -7.61
C THR A 273 5.47 2.69 -8.14
N LEU A 274 6.58 2.84 -7.39
CA LEU A 274 7.87 2.29 -7.79
C LEU A 274 7.96 0.78 -7.50
N ALA A 275 8.60 0.06 -8.42
CA ALA A 275 8.79 -1.37 -8.32
C ALA A 275 10.26 -1.75 -8.32
N THR A 276 10.59 -2.79 -7.55
CA THR A 276 11.90 -3.39 -7.36
C THR A 276 12.96 -2.48 -6.72
N ARG A 277 13.90 -3.12 -6.03
CA ARG A 277 15.08 -2.46 -5.45
C ARG A 277 15.87 -1.59 -6.45
N HIS A 278 15.76 -1.88 -7.76
CA HIS A 278 16.50 -1.13 -8.78
C HIS A 278 15.97 0.29 -8.96
N ALA A 279 14.64 0.48 -8.97
CA ALA A 279 14.03 1.80 -8.99
C ALA A 279 14.30 2.57 -7.70
N PHE A 280 14.18 1.90 -6.55
CA PHE A 280 14.46 2.53 -5.25
C PHE A 280 15.95 2.89 -5.07
N ARG A 281 16.87 2.09 -5.64
CA ARG A 281 18.29 2.49 -5.69
C ARG A 281 18.48 3.81 -6.45
N GLN A 282 17.78 3.99 -7.57
CA GLN A 282 17.86 5.24 -8.33
C GLN A 282 17.26 6.41 -7.54
N LEU A 283 16.10 6.19 -6.90
CA LEU A 283 15.45 7.17 -6.03
C LEU A 283 16.40 7.68 -4.95
N LEU A 284 17.07 6.77 -4.25
CA LEU A 284 18.02 7.06 -3.18
C LEU A 284 19.29 7.75 -3.71
N ALA A 285 19.86 7.26 -4.82
CA ALA A 285 21.06 7.82 -5.42
C ALA A 285 20.88 9.26 -5.90
N LYS A 286 19.66 9.64 -6.29
CA LYS A 286 19.31 11.01 -6.70
C LYS A 286 18.95 11.92 -5.52
N HIS A 287 18.94 11.39 -4.30
CA HIS A 287 18.48 12.11 -3.10
C HIS A 287 17.08 12.73 -3.30
N ALA A 288 16.21 12.04 -4.00
CA ALA A 288 14.93 12.58 -4.45
C ALA A 288 13.85 12.60 -3.36
N VAL A 289 14.08 11.95 -2.21
CA VAL A 289 13.11 11.84 -1.11
C VAL A 289 13.74 12.01 0.27
N ASP A 290 12.91 12.33 1.24
CA ASP A 290 13.24 12.31 2.67
C ASP A 290 12.74 11.02 3.34
N TYR A 291 11.59 10.52 2.90
CA TYR A 291 10.96 9.29 3.34
C TYR A 291 10.76 8.36 2.15
N VAL A 292 11.08 7.09 2.33
CA VAL A 292 10.88 6.07 1.29
C VAL A 292 9.56 5.37 1.52
N MET A 293 8.65 5.50 0.59
CA MET A 293 7.39 4.76 0.59
C MET A 293 7.48 3.59 -0.39
N LEU A 294 6.91 2.45 -0.02
CA LEU A 294 6.85 1.26 -0.85
C LEU A 294 5.55 0.51 -0.55
N ASP A 295 4.96 -0.10 -1.56
CA ASP A 295 3.80 -0.98 -1.42
C ASP A 295 4.22 -2.43 -1.65
N LEU A 296 3.98 -3.32 -0.69
CA LEU A 296 4.41 -4.72 -0.78
C LEU A 296 3.66 -5.50 -1.87
N GLY A 297 2.43 -5.12 -2.18
CA GLY A 297 1.67 -5.70 -3.29
C GLY A 297 2.16 -5.25 -4.67
N TRP A 298 3.06 -4.23 -4.73
CA TRP A 298 3.47 -3.60 -5.99
C TRP A 298 4.99 -3.53 -6.20
N CYS A 299 5.78 -3.60 -5.14
CA CYS A 299 7.24 -3.43 -5.26
C CYS A 299 8.01 -4.72 -5.56
N GLY A 300 7.37 -5.89 -5.54
CA GLY A 300 7.98 -7.20 -5.72
C GLY A 300 7.86 -8.10 -4.48
N GLY A 301 6.89 -7.82 -3.60
CA GLY A 301 6.62 -8.59 -2.40
C GLY A 301 7.53 -8.26 -1.22
N LEU A 302 7.48 -9.11 -0.22
CA LEU A 302 8.23 -8.94 1.03
C LEU A 302 9.74 -9.08 0.82
N SER A 303 10.18 -9.96 -0.10
CA SER A 303 11.60 -10.17 -0.43
C SER A 303 12.25 -8.90 -0.98
N GLU A 304 11.58 -8.19 -1.89
CA GLU A 304 12.08 -6.90 -2.41
C GLU A 304 11.92 -5.80 -1.38
N ALA A 305 10.79 -5.75 -0.68
CA ALA A 305 10.52 -4.74 0.34
C ALA A 305 11.59 -4.74 1.45
N LYS A 306 12.03 -5.91 1.90
CA LYS A 306 13.13 -6.02 2.88
C LYS A 306 14.47 -5.46 2.34
N LYS A 307 14.79 -5.74 1.07
CA LYS A 307 16.00 -5.22 0.41
C LYS A 307 15.92 -3.70 0.24
N ILE A 308 14.74 -3.16 -0.11
CA ILE A 308 14.48 -1.72 -0.22
C ILE A 308 14.65 -1.06 1.15
N ALA A 309 14.08 -1.63 2.21
CA ALA A 309 14.19 -1.12 3.57
C ALA A 309 15.66 -1.03 4.02
N ALA A 310 16.47 -2.07 3.75
CA ALA A 310 17.91 -2.08 4.08
C ALA A 310 18.68 -1.03 3.27
N MET A 311 18.35 -0.81 2.00
CA MET A 311 18.98 0.25 1.19
C MET A 311 18.60 1.65 1.69
N ALA A 312 17.35 1.85 2.09
CA ALA A 312 16.89 3.10 2.68
C ALA A 312 17.61 3.36 4.03
N GLU A 313 17.74 2.35 4.88
CA GLU A 313 18.50 2.41 6.15
C GLU A 313 19.95 2.83 5.93
N ALA A 314 20.64 2.15 5.00
CA ALA A 314 22.02 2.49 4.64
C ALA A 314 22.17 3.92 4.08
N SER A 315 21.08 4.47 3.52
CA SER A 315 21.01 5.85 3.01
C SER A 315 20.51 6.84 4.08
N LEU A 316 20.34 6.41 5.33
CA LEU A 316 19.78 7.19 6.45
C LEU A 316 18.39 7.76 6.13
N ARG A 317 17.56 6.98 5.43
CA ARG A 317 16.18 7.33 5.10
C ARG A 317 15.23 6.38 5.82
N PRO A 318 14.23 6.91 6.55
CA PRO A 318 13.16 6.07 7.09
C PRO A 318 12.24 5.56 5.98
N ILE A 319 11.59 4.42 6.26
CA ILE A 319 10.54 3.88 5.43
C ILE A 319 9.16 4.11 6.06
N ALA A 320 8.14 4.26 5.23
CA ALA A 320 6.72 4.26 5.58
C ALA A 320 5.98 3.38 4.56
N PRO A 321 5.70 2.10 4.87
CA PRO A 321 4.97 1.23 3.95
C PRO A 321 3.57 1.75 3.67
N HIS A 322 3.22 1.80 2.37
CA HIS A 322 1.90 2.17 1.88
C HIS A 322 0.87 1.08 2.18
N ASP A 323 -0.35 1.48 2.55
CA ASP A 323 -1.53 0.64 2.61
C ASP A 323 -2.82 1.43 2.37
N CYS A 324 -3.35 1.31 1.18
CA CYS A 324 -4.73 1.69 0.84
C CYS A 324 -5.29 0.63 -0.12
N THR A 325 -5.02 -0.65 0.15
CA THR A 325 -5.24 -1.79 -0.76
C THR A 325 -6.13 -2.85 -0.15
N GLY A 326 -5.58 -3.83 0.54
CA GLY A 326 -6.33 -4.91 1.16
C GLY A 326 -5.67 -5.46 2.44
N PRO A 327 -6.35 -6.36 3.16
CA PRO A 327 -5.94 -6.76 4.50
C PRO A 327 -4.62 -7.54 4.54
N VAL A 328 -4.30 -8.30 3.50
CA VAL A 328 -3.10 -9.15 3.50
C VAL A 328 -1.84 -8.32 3.23
N VAL A 329 -1.93 -7.31 2.37
CA VAL A 329 -0.83 -6.33 2.15
C VAL A 329 -0.59 -5.53 3.42
N LEU A 330 -1.62 -5.04 4.12
CA LEU A 330 -1.48 -4.38 5.43
C LEU A 330 -0.70 -5.25 6.42
N ILE A 331 -1.08 -6.53 6.55
CA ILE A 331 -0.45 -7.46 7.49
C ILE A 331 1.02 -7.72 7.09
N ALA A 332 1.28 -7.98 5.82
CA ALA A 332 2.66 -8.18 5.32
C ALA A 332 3.53 -6.92 5.53
N SER A 333 2.98 -5.74 5.28
CA SER A 333 3.63 -4.44 5.52
C SER A 333 3.94 -4.24 7.00
N LEU A 334 3.03 -4.61 7.88
CA LEU A 334 3.22 -4.53 9.33
C LEU A 334 4.34 -5.46 9.82
N HIS A 335 4.45 -6.69 9.30
CA HIS A 335 5.58 -7.57 9.61
C HIS A 335 6.92 -6.93 9.24
N LEU A 336 7.01 -6.29 8.07
CA LEU A 336 8.20 -5.55 7.66
C LEU A 336 8.45 -4.33 8.56
N ALA A 337 7.44 -3.51 8.81
CA ALA A 337 7.56 -2.27 9.57
C ALA A 337 7.99 -2.50 11.03
N LEU A 338 7.55 -3.60 11.63
CA LEU A 338 7.95 -3.98 12.99
C LEU A 338 9.36 -4.63 13.04
N ASN A 339 9.83 -5.18 11.92
CA ASN A 339 11.18 -5.72 11.79
C ASN A 339 12.23 -4.68 11.38
N ALA A 340 11.91 -3.77 10.45
CA ALA A 340 12.85 -2.81 9.89
C ALA A 340 13.21 -1.70 10.91
N PRO A 341 14.50 -1.51 11.30
CA PRO A 341 14.89 -0.51 12.29
C PRO A 341 14.52 0.92 11.88
N ASN A 342 14.54 1.21 10.59
CA ASN A 342 14.25 2.51 10.00
C ASN A 342 12.77 2.73 9.62
N ALA A 343 11.85 1.85 10.00
CA ALA A 343 10.43 2.09 9.78
C ALA A 343 9.90 3.19 10.73
N LEU A 344 9.18 4.16 10.16
CA LEU A 344 8.67 5.34 10.87
C LEU A 344 7.20 5.21 11.20
N PHE A 345 6.39 4.81 10.21
CA PHE A 345 4.95 4.65 10.30
C PHE A 345 4.51 3.36 9.60
N GLN A 346 3.33 2.88 10.00
CA GLN A 346 2.50 2.01 9.18
C GLN A 346 1.27 2.80 8.71
N GLU A 347 1.05 2.86 7.41
CA GLU A 347 -0.19 3.40 6.84
C GLU A 347 -1.37 2.49 7.16
N VAL A 348 -2.52 3.09 7.46
CA VAL A 348 -3.79 2.39 7.64
C VAL A 348 -4.95 3.21 7.11
N VAL A 349 -6.04 2.55 6.79
CA VAL A 349 -7.33 3.19 6.47
C VAL A 349 -8.36 2.74 7.49
N ARG A 350 -8.76 3.63 8.42
CA ARG A 350 -9.68 3.24 9.50
C ARG A 350 -11.02 2.71 9.01
N ALA A 351 -11.51 3.25 7.89
CA ALA A 351 -12.73 2.75 7.24
C ALA A 351 -12.62 1.29 6.80
N TYR A 352 -11.41 0.79 6.51
CA TYR A 352 -11.18 -0.56 6.02
C TYR A 352 -10.96 -1.56 7.17
N TYR A 353 -9.98 -1.31 8.04
CA TYR A 353 -9.68 -2.27 9.11
C TYR A 353 -10.77 -2.34 10.19
N THR A 354 -11.55 -1.29 10.40
CA THR A 354 -12.73 -1.36 11.26
C THR A 354 -13.96 -1.93 10.56
N GLY A 355 -13.98 -1.85 9.22
CA GLY A 355 -15.08 -2.25 8.33
C GLY A 355 -14.79 -3.54 7.58
N TRP A 356 -14.73 -3.42 6.26
CA TRP A 356 -14.82 -4.54 5.32
C TRP A 356 -13.61 -5.49 5.28
N TYR A 357 -12.44 -5.13 5.81
CA TYR A 357 -11.34 -6.09 5.95
C TYR A 357 -11.75 -7.34 6.73
N LYS A 358 -12.63 -7.17 7.72
CA LYS A 358 -13.19 -8.26 8.55
C LYS A 358 -14.09 -9.24 7.78
N GLU A 359 -14.54 -8.86 6.59
CA GLU A 359 -15.35 -9.69 5.70
C GLU A 359 -14.51 -10.63 4.82
N LEU A 360 -13.19 -10.51 4.86
CA LEU A 360 -12.25 -11.17 3.96
C LEU A 360 -11.30 -12.13 4.66
N VAL A 361 -10.81 -11.76 5.84
CA VAL A 361 -9.76 -12.51 6.55
C VAL A 361 -10.15 -12.84 7.98
N THR A 362 -9.55 -13.89 8.53
CA THR A 362 -9.86 -14.40 9.87
C THR A 362 -9.35 -13.50 10.98
N GLU A 363 -8.18 -12.90 10.79
CA GLU A 363 -7.51 -12.09 11.81
C GLU A 363 -6.97 -10.81 11.19
N LEU A 364 -7.07 -9.71 11.92
CA LEU A 364 -6.49 -8.41 11.60
C LEU A 364 -5.55 -7.97 12.73
N PRO A 365 -4.54 -7.14 12.44
CA PRO A 365 -3.69 -6.60 13.48
C PRO A 365 -4.50 -5.75 14.45
N ARG A 366 -4.14 -5.83 15.73
CA ARG A 366 -4.65 -4.92 16.72
C ARG A 366 -4.12 -3.52 16.46
N ILE A 367 -5.02 -2.57 16.21
CA ILE A 367 -4.70 -1.15 15.99
C ILE A 367 -5.45 -0.36 17.06
N GLU A 368 -4.71 0.17 18.02
CA GLU A 368 -5.26 0.86 19.17
C GLU A 368 -4.41 2.08 19.53
N ARG A 369 -5.07 3.17 19.89
CA ARG A 369 -4.42 4.41 20.34
C ARG A 369 -3.35 4.91 19.38
N GLY A 370 -3.63 4.80 18.07
CA GLY A 370 -2.72 5.25 17.03
C GLY A 370 -1.48 4.37 16.81
N GLU A 371 -1.50 3.12 17.30
CA GLU A 371 -0.41 2.16 17.18
C GLU A 371 -0.89 0.81 16.67
N ALA A 372 -0.15 0.19 15.76
CA ALA A 372 -0.37 -1.16 15.26
C ALA A 372 0.60 -2.15 15.94
N TYR A 373 0.10 -3.32 16.30
CA TYR A 373 0.81 -4.35 17.05
C TYR A 373 1.07 -5.59 16.18
N ALA A 374 2.15 -6.32 16.51
CA ALA A 374 2.56 -7.52 15.81
C ALA A 374 1.46 -8.60 15.80
N MET A 375 1.33 -9.27 14.65
CA MET A 375 0.57 -10.54 14.56
C MET A 375 1.38 -11.65 15.23
N THR A 376 0.68 -12.57 15.93
CA THR A 376 1.31 -13.64 16.71
C THR A 376 1.15 -15.03 16.11
N GLY A 377 0.27 -15.20 15.13
CA GLY A 377 0.05 -16.49 14.45
C GLY A 377 1.17 -16.82 13.45
N PRO A 378 1.31 -18.11 13.08
CA PRO A 378 2.30 -18.55 12.11
C PRO A 378 2.04 -17.94 10.73
N GLY A 379 3.11 -17.72 9.97
CA GLY A 379 3.04 -17.02 8.69
C GLY A 379 2.67 -15.55 8.88
N LEU A 380 1.70 -15.08 8.11
CA LEU A 380 1.11 -13.75 8.27
C LEU A 380 0.20 -13.64 9.50
N GLY A 381 -0.19 -14.78 10.11
CA GLY A 381 -1.12 -14.83 11.24
C GLY A 381 -2.59 -14.68 10.85
N THR A 382 -2.92 -14.87 9.58
CA THR A 382 -4.29 -14.79 9.06
C THR A 382 -4.52 -15.79 7.94
N ALA A 383 -5.79 -15.95 7.54
CA ALA A 383 -6.23 -16.72 6.38
C ALA A 383 -7.48 -16.06 5.79
N LEU A 384 -7.87 -16.43 4.58
CA LEU A 384 -9.20 -16.07 4.06
C LEU A 384 -10.28 -16.69 4.95
N LEU A 385 -11.42 -16.01 5.10
CA LEU A 385 -12.56 -16.59 5.82
C LEU A 385 -12.96 -17.91 5.19
N PRO A 386 -13.29 -18.95 5.99
CA PRO A 386 -13.55 -20.32 5.49
C PRO A 386 -14.68 -20.41 4.46
N ASP A 387 -15.66 -19.52 4.54
CA ASP A 387 -16.84 -19.46 3.67
C ASP A 387 -16.69 -18.43 2.54
N LEU A 388 -15.60 -17.66 2.50
CA LEU A 388 -15.40 -16.60 1.50
C LEU A 388 -15.55 -17.14 0.07
N LYS A 389 -14.94 -18.29 -0.23
CA LYS A 389 -14.97 -18.88 -1.58
C LYS A 389 -16.36 -19.44 -1.97
N GLN A 390 -17.30 -19.53 -1.02
CA GLN A 390 -18.66 -19.98 -1.27
C GLN A 390 -19.62 -18.81 -1.58
N ARG A 391 -19.17 -17.58 -1.43
CA ARG A 391 -19.98 -16.38 -1.72
C ARG A 391 -20.32 -16.33 -3.21
N PRO A 392 -21.56 -15.91 -3.59
CA PRO A 392 -21.99 -15.85 -4.98
C PRO A 392 -21.23 -14.81 -5.83
N ASP A 393 -20.59 -13.83 -5.18
CA ASP A 393 -19.79 -12.79 -5.83
C ASP A 393 -18.30 -13.14 -5.91
N VAL A 394 -17.91 -14.38 -5.53
CA VAL A 394 -16.51 -14.80 -5.56
C VAL A 394 -16.22 -15.69 -6.77
N THR A 395 -15.14 -15.38 -7.44
CA THR A 395 -14.59 -16.20 -8.54
C THR A 395 -13.23 -16.76 -8.13
N VAL A 396 -13.08 -18.07 -8.27
CA VAL A 396 -11.82 -18.78 -8.01
C VAL A 396 -11.31 -19.36 -9.32
N GLN A 397 -10.05 -19.06 -9.67
CA GLN A 397 -9.32 -19.78 -10.72
C GLN A 397 -8.24 -20.64 -10.07
N ARG A 398 -8.01 -21.84 -10.61
CA ARG A 398 -7.07 -22.80 -10.04
C ARG A 398 -6.22 -23.46 -11.12
N SER A 399 -4.90 -23.41 -10.94
CA SER A 399 -3.93 -24.22 -11.67
C SER A 399 -3.40 -25.33 -10.78
N VAL A 400 -3.31 -26.54 -11.29
CA VAL A 400 -2.85 -27.73 -10.55
C VAL A 400 -1.64 -28.35 -11.21
N PHE A 401 -0.77 -28.95 -10.39
CA PHE A 401 0.34 -29.75 -10.91
C PHE A 401 -0.23 -30.99 -11.63
N PRO A 402 0.21 -31.27 -12.87
CA PRO A 402 -0.21 -32.50 -13.57
C PRO A 402 0.22 -33.71 -12.76
N THR A 403 -0.72 -34.60 -12.45
CA THR A 403 -0.46 -35.90 -11.78
C THR A 403 0.08 -36.92 -12.76
#